data_eaa64dc5188ca5fcc6724ff9abbbaf5e
#
_entry.id   eaa64dc5188ca5fcc6724ff9abbbaf5e
#
_cell.length_a   1.000
_cell.length_b   1.000
_cell.length_c   1.000
_cell.angle_alpha   90.00
_cell.angle_beta   90.00
_cell.angle_gamma   90.00
#
_symmetry.space_group_name_H-M   'P 1'
#
loop_
_entity.id
_entity.type
_entity.pdbx_description
1 polymer ?
#
loop_
_entity_poly.entity_id
_entity_poly.type
_entity_poly.pdbx_seq_one_letter_code
_entity_poly.pdbx_strand_id
1 'polypeptide(L)'
;EKGYNPNVFERRYAVVDNQLDKEKIKVIHIADNKIELNKRIQEIDGYKLTNISPISMSIPNLINIEPNENCIIVNMEDKTTITTIIDSKIYHVDVLDEGSTDILSKINLKENSYSKSYEICKNTTIYTSEGKELQDEQTNYLEDIMPTLYTIVSNTQKIINSTTEKINKVYITGTAALVNNVDLYFQEYLTESNCEILKPYFINNTKDISIKDYIE
;
A
#
# COMPACT_ATOMS: atom_id res chain seq x y z
N GLU A 1 -9.25 21.05 -14.40
CA GLU A 1 -9.65 19.78 -15.03
C GLU A 1 -8.45 19.18 -15.75
N LYS A 2 -7.92 18.06 -15.27
CA LYS A 2 -6.99 17.27 -16.05
C LYS A 2 -7.73 16.72 -17.27
N GLY A 3 -7.27 17.08 -18.48
CA GLY A 3 -7.96 16.80 -19.75
C GLY A 3 -7.99 15.33 -20.17
N TYR A 4 -8.60 14.47 -19.36
CA TYR A 4 -8.85 13.09 -19.75
C TYR A 4 -9.95 13.02 -20.83
N ASN A 5 -9.61 12.51 -22.00
CA ASN A 5 -10.58 12.31 -23.07
C ASN A 5 -11.65 11.27 -22.66
N PRO A 6 -12.95 11.63 -22.59
CA PRO A 6 -14.02 10.73 -22.16
C PRO A 6 -14.24 9.52 -23.10
N ASN A 7 -13.73 9.58 -24.31
CA ASN A 7 -13.79 8.43 -25.24
C ASN A 7 -12.74 7.36 -24.90
N VAL A 8 -11.66 7.74 -24.22
CA VAL A 8 -10.54 6.86 -23.85
C VAL A 8 -10.62 6.42 -22.39
N PHE A 9 -11.14 7.29 -21.52
CA PHE A 9 -11.15 7.06 -20.08
C PHE A 9 -12.57 6.93 -19.53
N GLU A 10 -12.82 5.90 -18.73
CA GLU A 10 -13.92 5.85 -17.79
C GLU A 10 -13.59 6.73 -16.60
N ARG A 11 -14.54 7.53 -16.12
CA ARG A 11 -14.33 8.49 -15.03
C ARG A 11 -15.41 8.37 -14.00
N ARG A 12 -15.00 8.41 -12.74
CA ARG A 12 -15.89 8.47 -11.57
C ARG A 12 -15.35 9.49 -10.58
N TYR A 13 -16.23 9.96 -9.73
CA TYR A 13 -15.91 10.89 -8.66
C TYR A 13 -16.42 10.32 -7.34
N ALA A 14 -15.56 10.26 -6.33
CA ALA A 14 -15.96 10.02 -4.95
C ALA A 14 -15.89 11.35 -4.19
N VAL A 15 -16.98 11.72 -3.56
CA VAL A 15 -17.02 12.94 -2.74
C VAL A 15 -16.36 12.64 -1.41
N VAL A 16 -15.33 13.40 -1.09
CA VAL A 16 -14.75 13.45 0.24
C VAL A 16 -15.51 14.53 1.01
N ASP A 17 -16.35 14.12 1.94
CA ASP A 17 -17.09 15.06 2.77
C ASP A 17 -16.09 15.89 3.59
N ASN A 18 -15.93 17.14 3.22
CA ASN A 18 -15.08 18.06 3.91
C ASN A 18 -15.95 19.22 4.42
N GLN A 19 -16.39 19.10 5.66
CA GLN A 19 -17.23 20.12 6.30
C GLN A 19 -16.49 21.43 6.59
N LEU A 20 -15.19 21.49 6.36
CA LEU A 20 -14.34 22.64 6.68
C LEU A 20 -14.54 23.82 5.73
N ASP A 21 -15.02 23.59 4.51
CA ASP A 21 -15.27 24.66 3.54
C ASP A 21 -16.64 24.46 2.87
N LYS A 22 -17.62 25.27 3.28
CA LYS A 22 -18.98 25.20 2.74
C LYS A 22 -19.08 25.60 1.26
N GLU A 23 -18.05 26.22 0.71
CA GLU A 23 -18.04 26.70 -0.68
C GLU A 23 -17.35 25.73 -1.64
N LYS A 24 -16.58 24.75 -1.13
CA LYS A 24 -15.81 23.82 -1.94
C LYS A 24 -16.05 22.38 -1.53
N ILE A 25 -16.38 21.55 -2.49
CA ILE A 25 -16.49 20.09 -2.31
C ILE A 25 -15.17 19.45 -2.74
N LYS A 26 -14.52 18.72 -1.84
CA LYS A 26 -13.37 17.91 -2.16
C LYS A 26 -13.84 16.61 -2.81
N VAL A 27 -13.27 16.26 -3.95
CA VAL A 27 -13.58 15.02 -4.68
C VAL A 27 -12.30 14.26 -5.01
N ILE A 28 -12.37 12.95 -4.94
CA ILE A 28 -11.37 12.06 -5.52
C ILE A 28 -11.84 11.75 -6.94
N HIS A 29 -11.02 12.08 -7.91
CA HIS A 29 -11.25 11.76 -9.31
C HIS A 29 -10.58 10.43 -9.64
N ILE A 30 -11.36 9.48 -10.09
CA ILE A 30 -10.92 8.16 -10.54
C ILE A 30 -11.04 8.14 -12.06
N ALA A 31 -9.95 7.82 -12.75
CA ALA A 31 -9.93 7.66 -14.19
C ALA A 31 -9.15 6.39 -14.55
N ASP A 32 -9.73 5.53 -15.38
CA ASP A 32 -9.08 4.33 -15.90
C ASP A 32 -9.28 4.24 -17.41
N ASN A 33 -8.33 3.62 -18.10
CA ASN A 33 -8.42 3.40 -19.54
C ASN A 33 -9.51 2.38 -19.85
N LYS A 34 -10.47 2.74 -20.70
CA LYS A 34 -11.61 1.88 -21.04
C LYS A 34 -11.19 0.56 -21.68
N ILE A 35 -10.15 0.56 -22.50
CA ILE A 35 -9.67 -0.64 -23.19
C ILE A 35 -9.10 -1.62 -22.17
N GLU A 36 -8.23 -1.13 -21.28
CA GLU A 36 -7.62 -1.94 -20.24
C GLU A 36 -8.66 -2.45 -19.24
N LEU A 37 -9.59 -1.58 -18.84
CA LEU A 37 -10.68 -1.95 -17.95
C LEU A 37 -11.56 -3.06 -18.56
N ASN A 38 -11.95 -2.91 -19.83
CA ASN A 38 -12.75 -3.93 -20.51
C ASN A 38 -11.99 -5.25 -20.68
N LYS A 39 -10.68 -5.21 -20.93
CA LYS A 39 -9.85 -6.41 -21.00
C LYS A 39 -9.85 -7.16 -19.66
N ARG A 40 -9.63 -6.46 -18.56
CA ARG A 40 -9.69 -7.05 -17.21
C ARG A 40 -11.06 -7.63 -16.88
N ILE A 41 -12.15 -6.95 -17.30
CA ILE A 41 -13.52 -7.44 -17.11
C ILE A 41 -13.73 -8.75 -17.88
N GLN A 42 -13.20 -8.86 -19.10
CA GLN A 42 -13.31 -10.09 -19.91
C GLN A 42 -12.53 -11.27 -19.31
N GLU A 43 -11.46 -11.01 -18.55
CA GLU A 43 -10.68 -12.05 -17.86
C GLU A 43 -11.47 -12.68 -16.69
N ILE A 44 -12.56 -12.03 -16.22
CA ILE A 44 -13.43 -12.49 -15.12
C ILE A 44 -14.66 -13.22 -15.70
N ASP A 45 -14.46 -14.08 -16.69
CA ASP A 45 -15.56 -14.79 -17.35
C ASP A 45 -16.26 -15.77 -16.37
N GLY A 46 -17.58 -15.88 -16.50
CA GLY A 46 -18.42 -16.75 -15.68
C GLY A 46 -18.89 -16.15 -14.34
N TYR A 47 -18.46 -14.95 -13.96
CA TYR A 47 -18.91 -14.28 -12.74
C TYR A 47 -19.81 -13.07 -13.06
N LYS A 48 -20.83 -12.86 -12.23
CA LYS A 48 -21.62 -11.63 -12.29
C LYS A 48 -20.87 -10.49 -11.63
N LEU A 49 -20.23 -9.65 -12.42
CA LEU A 49 -19.57 -8.45 -11.93
C LEU A 49 -20.61 -7.43 -11.45
N THR A 50 -20.56 -7.05 -10.19
CA THR A 50 -21.49 -6.08 -9.59
C THR A 50 -20.86 -4.71 -9.38
N ASN A 51 -19.54 -4.66 -9.15
CA ASN A 51 -18.82 -3.41 -8.89
C ASN A 51 -17.33 -3.57 -9.24
N ILE A 52 -16.70 -2.46 -9.61
CA ILE A 52 -15.25 -2.31 -9.75
C ILE A 52 -14.85 -1.10 -8.90
N SER A 53 -13.89 -1.30 -8.03
CA SER A 53 -13.36 -0.25 -7.17
C SER A 53 -11.83 -0.26 -7.20
N PRO A 54 -11.17 0.91 -7.18
CA PRO A 54 -9.73 0.97 -6.98
C PRO A 54 -9.35 0.32 -5.66
N ILE A 55 -8.21 -0.36 -5.63
CA ILE A 55 -7.74 -1.05 -4.43
C ILE A 55 -7.57 -0.10 -3.24
N SER A 56 -7.09 1.13 -3.48
CA SER A 56 -6.97 2.20 -2.49
C SER A 56 -8.28 2.59 -1.81
N MET A 57 -9.44 2.29 -2.44
CA MET A 57 -10.77 2.52 -1.86
C MET A 57 -11.36 1.25 -1.24
N SER A 58 -10.84 0.09 -1.59
CA SER A 58 -11.33 -1.21 -1.09
C SER A 58 -10.60 -1.66 0.17
N ILE A 59 -9.28 -1.47 0.23
CA ILE A 59 -8.45 -1.86 1.38
C ILE A 59 -8.92 -1.24 2.71
N PRO A 60 -9.36 0.04 2.78
CA PRO A 60 -9.85 0.60 4.04
C PRO A 60 -11.00 -0.18 4.69
N ASN A 61 -11.76 -0.93 3.88
CA ASN A 61 -12.84 -1.78 4.40
C ASN A 61 -12.34 -3.08 5.05
N LEU A 62 -11.05 -3.38 4.98
CA LEU A 62 -10.46 -4.57 5.58
C LEU A 62 -10.06 -4.36 7.05
N ILE A 63 -9.98 -3.10 7.50
CA ILE A 63 -9.58 -2.75 8.86
C ILE A 63 -10.75 -2.10 9.60
N ASN A 64 -10.76 -2.27 10.92
CA ASN A 64 -11.68 -1.55 11.78
C ASN A 64 -10.99 -0.24 12.24
N ILE A 65 -11.37 0.87 11.61
CA ILE A 65 -10.86 2.18 11.96
C ILE A 65 -11.70 2.74 13.09
N GLU A 66 -11.08 2.99 14.24
CA GLU A 66 -11.76 3.55 15.39
C GLU A 66 -12.24 4.98 15.10
N PRO A 67 -13.37 5.42 15.70
CA PRO A 67 -13.81 6.82 15.59
C PRO A 67 -12.70 7.78 16.01
N ASN A 68 -12.45 8.80 15.19
CA ASN A 68 -11.37 9.79 15.36
C ASN A 68 -9.93 9.24 15.20
N GLU A 69 -9.78 8.02 14.72
CA GLU A 69 -8.47 7.51 14.31
C GLU A 69 -8.13 8.01 12.90
N ASN A 70 -7.03 8.73 12.80
CA ASN A 70 -6.47 9.13 11.51
C ASN A 70 -5.33 8.18 11.17
N CYS A 71 -5.39 7.59 9.99
CA CYS A 71 -4.40 6.61 9.58
C CYS A 71 -4.00 6.75 8.11
N ILE A 72 -2.89 6.13 7.79
CA ILE A 72 -2.43 5.95 6.42
C ILE A 72 -2.37 4.46 6.11
N ILE A 73 -2.77 4.06 4.91
CA ILE A 73 -2.58 2.72 4.39
C ILE A 73 -1.58 2.80 3.24
N VAL A 74 -0.46 2.11 3.40
CA VAL A 74 0.59 1.98 2.39
C VAL A 74 0.47 0.60 1.76
N ASN A 75 -0.09 0.53 0.56
CA ASN A 75 -0.23 -0.72 -0.19
C ASN A 75 0.87 -0.82 -1.25
N MET A 76 1.84 -1.69 -1.00
CA MET A 76 3.06 -1.85 -1.79
C MET A 76 2.93 -3.04 -2.76
N GLU A 77 2.11 -2.86 -3.81
CA GLU A 77 1.99 -3.78 -4.94
C GLU A 77 2.91 -3.35 -6.10
N ASP A 78 2.54 -3.61 -7.35
CA ASP A 78 3.32 -3.18 -8.53
C ASP A 78 3.68 -1.72 -8.47
N LYS A 79 2.72 -0.90 -8.10
CA LYS A 79 2.87 0.50 -7.69
C LYS A 79 2.42 0.64 -6.25
N THR A 80 3.01 1.57 -5.53
CA THR A 80 2.56 1.84 -4.17
C THR A 80 1.43 2.85 -4.17
N THR A 81 0.32 2.50 -3.50
CA THR A 81 -0.73 3.47 -3.19
C THR A 81 -0.69 3.85 -1.72
N ILE A 82 -0.76 5.14 -1.45
CA ILE A 82 -0.78 5.69 -0.08
C ILE A 82 -2.13 6.35 0.11
N THR A 83 -2.98 5.73 0.92
CA THR A 83 -4.33 6.21 1.21
C THR A 83 -4.38 6.85 2.59
N THR A 84 -4.64 8.15 2.64
CA THR A 84 -4.81 8.90 3.88
C THR A 84 -6.27 8.89 4.29
N ILE A 85 -6.54 8.54 5.54
CA ILE A 85 -7.87 8.45 6.14
C ILE A 85 -7.91 9.40 7.34
N ILE A 86 -8.88 10.31 7.34
CA ILE A 86 -9.13 11.27 8.42
C ILE A 86 -10.60 11.16 8.79
N ASP A 87 -10.89 11.07 10.08
CA ASP A 87 -12.26 10.90 10.60
C ASP A 87 -13.00 9.75 9.92
N SER A 88 -12.34 8.61 9.73
CA SER A 88 -12.86 7.40 9.07
C SER A 88 -13.26 7.60 7.61
N LYS A 89 -12.78 8.67 6.95
CA LYS A 89 -13.05 8.98 5.54
C LYS A 89 -11.75 9.05 4.74
N ILE A 90 -11.77 8.54 3.52
CA ILE A 90 -10.63 8.69 2.60
C ILE A 90 -10.45 10.17 2.29
N TYR A 91 -9.35 10.74 2.75
CA TYR A 91 -9.01 12.15 2.59
C TYR A 91 -8.20 12.41 1.33
N HIS A 92 -7.22 11.57 1.06
CA HIS A 92 -6.32 11.66 -0.09
C HIS A 92 -5.80 10.30 -0.52
N VAL A 93 -5.43 10.18 -1.79
CA VAL A 93 -4.77 8.99 -2.34
C VAL A 93 -3.62 9.45 -3.20
N ASP A 94 -2.41 9.02 -2.85
CA ASP A 94 -1.20 9.20 -3.63
C ASP A 94 -0.83 7.87 -4.30
N VAL A 95 -0.20 7.95 -5.47
CA VAL A 95 0.31 6.80 -6.19
C VAL A 95 1.77 7.06 -6.51
N LEU A 96 2.64 6.17 -6.04
CA LEU A 96 4.05 6.14 -6.39
C LEU A 96 4.27 5.12 -7.49
N ASP A 97 5.17 5.42 -8.41
CA ASP A 97 5.53 4.46 -9.47
C ASP A 97 6.35 3.30 -8.93
N GLU A 98 7.07 3.48 -7.81
CA GLU A 98 7.85 2.45 -7.13
C GLU A 98 6.94 1.49 -6.36
N GLY A 99 7.29 0.19 -6.41
CA GLY A 99 6.55 -0.85 -5.71
C GLY A 99 7.29 -2.19 -5.63
N SER A 100 6.54 -3.25 -5.41
CA SER A 100 7.09 -4.61 -5.29
C SER A 100 7.78 -5.08 -6.57
N THR A 101 7.27 -4.68 -7.73
CA THR A 101 7.85 -5.05 -9.04
C THR A 101 9.27 -4.54 -9.19
N ASP A 102 9.60 -3.36 -8.65
CA ASP A 102 10.97 -2.81 -8.69
C ASP A 102 11.93 -3.68 -7.89
N ILE A 103 11.51 -4.11 -6.70
CA ILE A 103 12.28 -5.00 -5.83
C ILE A 103 12.48 -6.35 -6.52
N LEU A 104 11.38 -6.99 -6.93
CA LEU A 104 11.42 -8.32 -7.55
C LEU A 104 12.22 -8.33 -8.85
N SER A 105 12.12 -7.28 -9.66
CA SER A 105 12.89 -7.18 -10.90
C SER A 105 14.39 -7.07 -10.67
N LYS A 106 14.83 -6.31 -9.66
CA LYS A 106 16.25 -6.21 -9.29
C LYS A 106 16.80 -7.54 -8.82
N ILE A 107 16.08 -8.25 -7.96
CA ILE A 107 16.48 -9.59 -7.51
C ILE A 107 16.49 -10.57 -8.68
N ASN A 108 15.49 -10.48 -9.58
CA ASN A 108 15.39 -11.37 -10.75
C ASN A 108 16.54 -11.19 -11.75
N LEU A 109 17.15 -10.02 -11.83
CA LEU A 109 18.37 -9.83 -12.63
C LEU A 109 19.54 -10.70 -12.17
N LYS A 110 19.58 -11.06 -10.88
CA LYS A 110 20.60 -11.94 -10.28
C LYS A 110 20.18 -13.41 -10.34
N GLU A 111 18.89 -13.68 -10.09
CA GLU A 111 18.38 -15.04 -9.88
C GLU A 111 17.78 -15.69 -11.13
N ASN A 112 17.45 -14.92 -12.17
CA ASN A 112 16.78 -15.37 -13.39
C ASN A 112 15.49 -16.18 -13.15
N SER A 113 14.78 -15.89 -12.05
CA SER A 113 13.53 -16.56 -11.68
C SER A 113 12.68 -15.66 -10.77
N TYR A 114 11.52 -15.26 -11.23
CA TYR A 114 10.58 -14.46 -10.42
C TYR A 114 10.08 -15.19 -9.18
N SER A 115 9.81 -16.50 -9.29
CA SER A 115 9.40 -17.31 -8.13
C SER A 115 10.49 -17.31 -7.05
N LYS A 116 11.76 -17.47 -7.45
CA LYS A 116 12.88 -17.40 -6.51
C LYS A 116 13.06 -15.99 -5.94
N SER A 117 12.89 -14.97 -6.75
CA SER A 117 12.98 -13.57 -6.31
C SER A 117 11.91 -13.25 -5.25
N TYR A 118 10.71 -13.77 -5.46
CA TYR A 118 9.61 -13.63 -4.49
C TYR A 118 9.95 -14.31 -3.16
N GLU A 119 10.42 -15.55 -3.17
CA GLU A 119 10.85 -16.26 -1.96
C GLU A 119 12.00 -15.56 -1.24
N ILE A 120 12.94 -14.99 -1.98
CA ILE A 120 14.05 -14.19 -1.42
C ILE A 120 13.48 -12.94 -0.74
N CYS A 121 12.61 -12.20 -1.42
CA CYS A 121 11.96 -11.01 -0.88
C CYS A 121 11.24 -11.33 0.44
N LYS A 122 10.45 -12.41 0.46
CA LYS A 122 9.71 -12.90 1.62
C LYS A 122 10.62 -13.30 2.81
N ASN A 123 11.80 -13.84 2.53
CA ASN A 123 12.70 -14.34 3.56
C ASN A 123 13.80 -13.34 3.97
N THR A 124 13.93 -12.23 3.26
CA THR A 124 14.93 -11.21 3.58
C THR A 124 14.47 -10.39 4.80
N THR A 125 15.34 -10.23 5.77
CA THR A 125 15.13 -9.37 6.94
C THR A 125 15.86 -8.05 6.75
N ILE A 126 15.15 -6.93 6.77
CA ILE A 126 15.72 -5.61 6.49
C ILE A 126 16.04 -4.80 7.74
N TYR A 127 15.46 -5.18 8.88
CA TYR A 127 15.65 -4.48 10.13
C TYR A 127 15.67 -5.47 11.29
N THR A 128 16.58 -5.24 12.24
CA THR A 128 16.62 -5.97 13.49
C THR A 128 16.53 -4.99 14.65
N SER A 129 15.79 -5.36 15.70
CA SER A 129 15.81 -4.62 16.95
C SER A 129 17.21 -4.61 17.55
N GLU A 130 17.51 -3.58 18.35
CA GLU A 130 18.81 -3.33 18.95
C GLU A 130 19.57 -4.59 19.41
N GLY A 131 20.82 -4.68 19.00
CA GLY A 131 21.77 -5.70 19.47
C GLY A 131 21.79 -7.02 18.68
N LYS A 132 21.02 -7.15 17.61
CA LYS A 132 21.13 -8.32 16.70
C LYS A 132 21.72 -7.90 15.36
N GLU A 133 22.86 -8.45 15.01
CA GLU A 133 23.41 -8.29 13.67
C GLU A 133 22.63 -9.15 12.68
N LEU A 134 22.41 -8.63 11.47
CA LEU A 134 21.88 -9.42 10.36
C LEU A 134 22.93 -10.45 9.95
N GLN A 135 22.49 -11.69 9.72
CA GLN A 135 23.39 -12.73 9.21
C GLN A 135 23.78 -12.44 7.75
N ASP A 136 24.99 -12.82 7.34
CA ASP A 136 25.51 -12.53 6.00
C ASP A 136 24.57 -12.97 4.87
N GLU A 137 23.91 -14.11 5.02
CA GLU A 137 22.94 -14.61 4.02
C GLU A 137 21.71 -13.71 3.88
N GLN A 138 21.35 -12.98 4.94
CA GLN A 138 20.19 -12.05 4.95
C GLN A 138 20.54 -10.70 4.34
N THR A 139 21.83 -10.37 4.18
CA THR A 139 22.30 -9.07 3.68
C THR A 139 22.47 -9.02 2.17
N ASN A 140 22.54 -10.17 1.49
CA ASN A 140 22.89 -10.27 0.06
C ASN A 140 21.96 -9.49 -0.88
N TYR A 141 20.72 -9.24 -0.49
CA TYR A 141 19.71 -8.56 -1.33
C TYR A 141 19.25 -7.21 -0.75
N LEU A 142 19.86 -6.76 0.36
CA LEU A 142 19.47 -5.48 0.97
C LEU A 142 19.66 -4.30 -0.01
N GLU A 143 20.74 -4.30 -0.79
CA GLU A 143 21.01 -3.26 -1.79
C GLU A 143 19.93 -3.19 -2.89
N ASP A 144 19.23 -4.30 -3.15
CA ASP A 144 18.16 -4.37 -4.15
C ASP A 144 16.81 -3.92 -3.55
N ILE A 145 16.57 -4.17 -2.27
CA ILE A 145 15.30 -3.95 -1.57
C ILE A 145 15.23 -2.55 -0.97
N MET A 146 16.26 -2.17 -0.22
CA MET A 146 16.26 -0.95 0.61
C MET A 146 15.98 0.35 -0.16
N PRO A 147 16.53 0.61 -1.36
CA PRO A 147 16.29 1.88 -2.05
C PRO A 147 14.83 2.10 -2.37
N THR A 148 14.10 1.06 -2.79
CA THR A 148 12.68 1.13 -3.08
C THR A 148 11.86 1.39 -1.80
N LEU A 149 12.13 0.65 -0.73
CA LEU A 149 11.46 0.85 0.56
C LEU A 149 11.75 2.23 1.15
N TYR A 150 13.00 2.73 1.02
CA TYR A 150 13.36 4.07 1.44
C TYR A 150 12.57 5.15 0.70
N THR A 151 12.40 4.99 -0.61
CA THR A 151 11.58 5.92 -1.42
C THR A 151 10.13 5.93 -0.92
N ILE A 152 9.56 4.76 -0.66
CA ILE A 152 8.17 4.62 -0.19
C ILE A 152 8.00 5.25 1.20
N VAL A 153 8.84 4.91 2.16
CA VAL A 153 8.73 5.44 3.54
C VAL A 153 8.97 6.95 3.58
N SER A 154 9.93 7.45 2.78
CA SER A 154 10.21 8.89 2.71
C SER A 154 9.04 9.69 2.12
N ASN A 155 8.34 9.13 1.11
CA ASN A 155 7.14 9.77 0.59
C ASN A 155 5.98 9.68 1.59
N THR A 156 5.83 8.57 2.29
CA THR A 156 4.84 8.44 3.37
C THR A 156 5.08 9.50 4.45
N GLN A 157 6.33 9.71 4.86
CA GLN A 157 6.70 10.76 5.82
C GLN A 157 6.36 12.18 5.32
N LYS A 158 6.61 12.47 4.04
CA LYS A 158 6.23 13.77 3.44
C LYS A 158 4.72 13.99 3.48
N ILE A 159 3.93 12.94 3.20
CA ILE A 159 2.47 13.00 3.26
C ILE A 159 2.02 13.28 4.71
N ILE A 160 2.57 12.55 5.69
CA ILE A 160 2.28 12.79 7.12
C ILE A 160 2.59 14.25 7.49
N ASN A 161 3.77 14.74 7.12
CA ASN A 161 4.20 16.10 7.46
C ASN A 161 3.40 17.19 6.74
N SER A 162 2.76 16.88 5.61
CA SER A 162 1.89 17.82 4.87
C SER A 162 0.43 17.77 5.33
N THR A 163 0.07 16.78 6.12
CA THR A 163 -1.28 16.61 6.64
C THR A 163 -1.44 17.45 7.92
N THR A 164 -2.53 18.21 8.03
CA THR A 164 -2.80 19.07 9.19
C THR A 164 -3.21 18.27 10.42
N GLU A 165 -3.85 17.13 10.20
CA GLU A 165 -4.31 16.24 11.25
C GLU A 165 -3.22 15.25 11.65
N LYS A 166 -3.15 14.95 12.94
CA LYS A 166 -2.19 13.96 13.43
C LYS A 166 -2.54 12.57 12.91
N ILE A 167 -1.58 11.92 12.28
CA ILE A 167 -1.69 10.51 11.85
C ILE A 167 -1.25 9.60 12.99
N ASN A 168 -2.16 8.78 13.48
CA ASN A 168 -1.92 7.89 14.62
C ASN A 168 -1.29 6.56 14.22
N LYS A 169 -1.72 6.02 13.05
CA LYS A 169 -1.30 4.71 12.58
C LYS A 169 -0.92 4.69 11.10
N VAL A 170 0.02 3.84 10.76
CA VAL A 170 0.39 3.51 9.39
C VAL A 170 0.25 2.00 9.20
N TYR A 171 -0.72 1.60 8.40
CA TYR A 171 -0.94 0.21 8.00
C TYR A 171 -0.16 -0.10 6.73
N ILE A 172 0.58 -1.19 6.74
CA ILE A 172 1.46 -1.61 5.64
C ILE A 172 0.90 -2.91 5.07
N THR A 173 0.75 -2.98 3.75
CA THR A 173 0.24 -4.16 3.04
C THR A 173 0.81 -4.25 1.63
N GLY A 174 0.43 -5.30 0.90
CA GLY A 174 0.91 -5.57 -0.46
C GLY A 174 2.12 -6.49 -0.48
N THR A 175 2.55 -6.89 -1.67
CA THR A 175 3.60 -7.88 -1.88
C THR A 175 4.94 -7.50 -1.23
N ALA A 176 5.35 -6.22 -1.28
CA ALA A 176 6.59 -5.80 -0.63
C ALA A 176 6.49 -5.76 0.92
N ALA A 177 5.29 -5.86 1.49
CA ALA A 177 5.11 -6.01 2.93
C ALA A 177 5.48 -7.42 3.46
N LEU A 178 5.77 -8.37 2.56
CA LEU A 178 6.28 -9.70 2.91
C LEU A 178 7.72 -9.68 3.42
N VAL A 179 8.47 -8.64 3.13
CA VAL A 179 9.84 -8.46 3.64
C VAL A 179 9.80 -8.43 5.17
N ASN A 180 10.66 -9.24 5.81
CA ASN A 180 10.67 -9.37 7.26
C ASN A 180 11.02 -8.06 7.96
N ASN A 181 10.23 -7.70 8.97
CA ASN A 181 10.42 -6.50 9.80
C ASN A 181 10.30 -5.18 9.01
N VAL A 182 9.52 -5.16 7.92
CA VAL A 182 9.25 -3.93 7.19
C VAL A 182 8.49 -2.91 8.05
N ASP A 183 7.61 -3.35 8.91
CA ASP A 183 6.90 -2.52 9.89
C ASP A 183 7.87 -1.84 10.86
N LEU A 184 8.87 -2.56 11.39
CA LEU A 184 9.91 -1.98 12.23
C LEU A 184 10.79 -0.99 11.47
N TYR A 185 11.08 -1.28 10.20
CA TYR A 185 11.78 -0.34 9.32
C TYR A 185 11.01 0.96 9.12
N PHE A 186 9.71 0.87 8.85
CA PHE A 186 8.85 2.05 8.73
C PHE A 186 8.76 2.81 10.06
N GLN A 187 8.67 2.07 11.20
CA GLN A 187 8.60 2.67 12.53
C GLN A 187 9.84 3.52 12.87
N GLU A 188 11.02 3.15 12.39
CA GLU A 188 12.26 3.91 12.58
C GLU A 188 12.18 5.30 11.93
N TYR A 189 11.52 5.42 10.78
CA TYR A 189 11.35 6.69 10.07
C TYR A 189 10.10 7.47 10.49
N LEU A 190 9.06 6.78 10.91
CA LEU A 190 7.73 7.35 11.21
C LEU A 190 7.47 7.31 12.72
N THR A 191 8.34 7.94 13.50
CA THR A 191 8.39 7.84 14.97
C THR A 191 7.13 8.34 15.69
N GLU A 192 6.35 9.21 15.07
CA GLU A 192 5.13 9.78 15.67
C GLU A 192 3.87 8.96 15.41
N SER A 193 3.96 7.95 14.52
CA SER A 193 2.86 7.06 14.14
C SER A 193 3.20 5.63 14.51
N ASN A 194 2.19 4.83 14.86
CA ASN A 194 2.39 3.39 15.06
C ASN A 194 2.32 2.66 13.71
N CYS A 195 3.40 1.96 13.34
CA CYS A 195 3.49 1.22 12.07
C CYS A 195 3.19 -0.27 12.31
N GLU A 196 2.26 -0.83 11.55
CA GLU A 196 1.92 -2.24 11.67
C GLU A 196 1.52 -2.86 10.32
N ILE A 197 1.75 -4.16 10.17
CA ILE A 197 1.24 -4.90 9.01
C ILE A 197 -0.27 -4.97 9.12
N LEU A 198 -0.97 -4.61 8.02
CA LEU A 198 -2.42 -4.63 7.95
C LEU A 198 -2.95 -6.05 8.17
N LYS A 199 -3.86 -6.19 9.14
CA LYS A 199 -4.58 -7.42 9.43
C LYS A 199 -6.07 -7.22 9.16
N PRO A 200 -6.68 -7.97 8.24
CA PRO A 200 -8.12 -7.89 8.02
C PRO A 200 -8.90 -8.21 9.30
N TYR A 201 -9.88 -7.37 9.65
CA TYR A 201 -10.64 -7.48 10.90
C TYR A 201 -11.48 -8.76 11.03
N PHE A 202 -11.85 -9.34 9.89
CA PHE A 202 -12.67 -10.57 9.86
C PHE A 202 -11.87 -11.85 10.12
N ILE A 203 -10.53 -11.75 10.25
CA ILE A 203 -9.66 -12.88 10.54
C ILE A 203 -9.45 -12.94 12.06
N ASN A 204 -10.31 -13.71 12.73
CA ASN A 204 -10.36 -13.74 14.20
C ASN A 204 -9.39 -14.73 14.86
N ASN A 205 -8.77 -15.62 14.10
CA ASN A 205 -7.93 -16.67 14.69
C ASN A 205 -6.56 -16.72 14.01
N THR A 206 -5.62 -15.95 14.54
CA THR A 206 -4.28 -15.83 14.00
C THR A 206 -3.25 -16.71 14.70
N LYS A 207 -3.67 -17.61 15.60
CA LYS A 207 -2.70 -18.38 16.41
C LYS A 207 -1.84 -19.35 15.58
N ASP A 208 -2.37 -19.80 14.43
CA ASP A 208 -1.73 -20.82 13.60
C ASP A 208 -1.38 -20.35 12.18
N ILE A 209 -1.67 -19.09 11.84
CA ILE A 209 -1.44 -18.53 10.51
C ILE A 209 -0.51 -17.32 10.63
N SER A 210 0.58 -17.36 9.90
CA SER A 210 1.51 -16.22 9.88
C SER A 210 0.85 -15.02 9.17
N ILE A 211 1.25 -13.79 9.52
CA ILE A 211 0.74 -12.59 8.85
C ILE A 211 1.02 -12.65 7.35
N LYS A 212 2.12 -13.29 6.95
CA LYS A 212 2.48 -13.48 5.55
C LYS A 212 1.45 -14.27 4.76
N ASP A 213 0.78 -15.24 5.39
CA ASP A 213 -0.26 -16.05 4.74
C ASP A 213 -1.54 -15.25 4.41
N TYR A 214 -1.68 -14.03 4.94
CA TYR A 214 -2.78 -13.11 4.61
C TYR A 214 -2.46 -12.16 3.47
N ILE A 215 -1.19 -11.96 3.19
CA ILE A 215 -0.74 -11.06 2.11
C ILE A 215 -0.69 -11.83 0.79
N GLU A 216 -0.42 -13.12 0.83
CA GLU A 216 -0.50 -14.04 -0.31
C GLU A 216 -1.94 -14.31 -0.75
#